data_c3a3f772764f74ed2ea64ad90921b652
#
_entry.id   c3a3f772764f74ed2ea64ad90921b652
#
_cell.length_a   1.000
_cell.length_b   1.000
_cell.length_c   1.000
_cell.angle_alpha   90.00
_cell.angle_beta   90.00
_cell.angle_gamma   90.00
#
_symmetry.space_group_name_H-M   'P 1'
#
loop_
_entity.id
_entity.type
_entity.pdbx_description
1 polymer ?
#
loop_
_entity_poly.entity_id
_entity_poly.type
_entity_poly.pdbx_seq_one_letter_code
_entity_poly.pdbx_strand_id
1 'polypeptide(L)'
;MKNSMIDIRCVNTLRMLAIDQVERAKSGHPGMPLGAAPMAYLLWAEFLRHNPKNPSWPNRDRFILSAGHGSALLYALLHLFGYDLPISELENFRQWGSRTPGHPEYNINLGIEATTGPLGQGIAMAVGMAV
;
A
#
# COMPACT_ATOMS: atom_id res chain seq x y z
N MET A 1 -7.48 16.59 -6.79
CA MET A 1 -8.59 15.70 -7.22
C MET A 1 -9.57 16.50 -8.05
N LYS A 2 -9.74 16.16 -9.30
CA LYS A 2 -10.75 16.76 -10.18
C LYS A 2 -12.18 16.33 -9.81
N ASN A 3 -12.37 15.70 -8.67
CA ASN A 3 -13.64 15.17 -8.16
C ASN A 3 -14.41 14.36 -9.24
N SER A 4 -13.66 13.60 -10.05
CA SER A 4 -14.24 12.77 -11.08
C SER A 4 -14.93 11.56 -10.44
N MET A 5 -15.96 11.06 -11.08
CA MET A 5 -16.63 9.84 -10.62
C MET A 5 -15.66 8.65 -10.53
N ILE A 6 -14.59 8.68 -11.33
CA ILE A 6 -13.54 7.65 -11.31
C ILE A 6 -12.69 7.74 -10.05
N ASP A 7 -12.35 8.94 -9.57
CA ASP A 7 -11.58 9.12 -8.33
C ASP A 7 -12.34 8.54 -7.14
N ILE A 8 -13.64 8.82 -7.06
CA ILE A 8 -14.51 8.27 -6.00
C ILE A 8 -14.55 6.74 -6.06
N ARG A 9 -14.65 6.17 -7.27
CA ARG A 9 -14.64 4.71 -7.45
C ARG A 9 -13.31 4.11 -7.01
N CYS A 10 -12.19 4.70 -7.41
CA CYS A 10 -10.86 4.21 -7.01
C CYS A 10 -10.67 4.24 -5.48
N VAL A 11 -11.05 5.34 -4.82
CA VAL A 11 -10.98 5.44 -3.36
C VAL A 11 -11.85 4.37 -2.69
N ASN A 12 -13.08 4.17 -3.18
CA ASN A 12 -13.96 3.15 -2.63
C ASN A 12 -13.44 1.74 -2.90
N THR A 13 -12.85 1.49 -4.08
CA THR A 13 -12.19 0.21 -4.38
C THR A 13 -11.06 -0.08 -3.40
N LEU A 14 -10.19 0.90 -3.11
CA LEU A 14 -9.13 0.75 -2.10
C LEU A 14 -9.69 0.39 -0.71
N ARG A 15 -10.78 1.07 -0.30
CA ARG A 15 -11.45 0.78 0.96
C ARG A 15 -12.00 -0.63 1.02
N MET A 16 -12.72 -1.04 -0.04
CA MET A 16 -13.32 -2.38 -0.09
C MET A 16 -12.27 -3.47 -0.14
N LEU A 17 -11.23 -3.32 -0.97
CA LEU A 17 -10.11 -4.28 -1.01
C LEU A 17 -9.43 -4.41 0.36
N ALA A 18 -9.27 -3.32 1.10
CA ALA A 18 -8.68 -3.39 2.43
C ALA A 18 -9.60 -4.10 3.45
N ILE A 19 -10.93 -3.86 3.38
CA ILE A 19 -11.90 -4.57 4.21
C ILE A 19 -11.90 -6.06 3.88
N ASP A 20 -11.97 -6.42 2.60
CA ASP A 20 -12.04 -7.81 2.14
C ASP A 20 -10.81 -8.62 2.61
N GLN A 21 -9.60 -8.02 2.52
CA GLN A 21 -8.37 -8.62 3.05
C GLN A 21 -8.49 -8.93 4.55
N VAL A 22 -8.90 -7.93 5.35
CA VAL A 22 -9.02 -8.07 6.80
C VAL A 22 -10.11 -9.07 7.19
N GLU A 23 -11.27 -8.99 6.53
CA GLU A 23 -12.39 -9.88 6.80
C GLU A 23 -12.07 -11.34 6.42
N ARG A 24 -11.42 -11.55 5.29
CA ARG A 24 -11.02 -12.89 4.85
C ARG A 24 -9.99 -13.51 5.79
N ALA A 25 -9.00 -12.73 6.22
CA ALA A 25 -8.00 -13.15 7.18
C ALA A 25 -8.53 -13.30 8.61
N LYS A 26 -9.71 -12.75 8.92
CA LYS A 26 -10.24 -12.60 10.29
C LYS A 26 -9.24 -11.92 11.23
N SER A 27 -8.35 -11.11 10.67
CA SER A 27 -7.27 -10.45 11.38
C SER A 27 -6.77 -9.25 10.57
N GLY A 28 -6.50 -8.13 11.25
CA GLY A 28 -5.97 -6.91 10.63
C GLY A 28 -6.60 -5.64 11.18
N HIS A 29 -6.25 -4.51 10.55
CA HIS A 29 -6.64 -3.18 11.01
C HIS A 29 -7.33 -2.42 9.86
N PRO A 30 -8.67 -2.37 9.82
CA PRO A 30 -9.39 -1.70 8.73
C PRO A 30 -9.48 -0.19 8.89
N GLY A 31 -9.41 0.35 10.11
CA GLY A 31 -9.70 1.76 10.40
C GLY A 31 -8.75 2.73 9.68
N MET A 32 -7.44 2.51 9.78
CA MET A 32 -6.45 3.33 9.09
C MET A 32 -6.60 3.25 7.55
N PRO A 33 -6.70 2.08 6.93
CA PRO A 33 -6.99 1.96 5.50
C PRO A 33 -8.22 2.75 5.03
N LEU A 34 -9.33 2.66 5.76
CA LEU A 34 -10.56 3.37 5.41
C LEU A 34 -10.40 4.89 5.45
N GLY A 35 -9.75 5.39 6.51
CA GLY A 35 -9.54 6.82 6.69
C GLY A 35 -8.52 7.41 5.74
N ALA A 36 -7.42 6.70 5.47
CA ALA A 36 -6.31 7.18 4.67
C ALA A 36 -6.48 6.97 3.16
N ALA A 37 -7.44 6.15 2.71
CA ALA A 37 -7.61 5.82 1.29
C ALA A 37 -7.69 7.04 0.35
N PRO A 38 -8.44 8.11 0.67
CA PRO A 38 -8.50 9.28 -0.22
C PRO A 38 -7.15 9.99 -0.36
N MET A 39 -6.43 10.16 0.74
CA MET A 39 -5.11 10.80 0.75
C MET A 39 -4.08 9.93 0.00
N ALA A 40 -4.06 8.63 0.26
CA ALA A 40 -3.16 7.70 -0.39
C ALA A 40 -3.43 7.62 -1.90
N TYR A 41 -4.69 7.54 -2.31
CA TYR A 41 -5.05 7.54 -3.72
C TYR A 41 -4.57 8.82 -4.42
N LEU A 42 -4.84 9.99 -3.84
CA LEU A 42 -4.42 11.28 -4.41
C LEU A 42 -2.89 11.35 -4.57
N LEU A 43 -2.15 10.93 -3.53
CA LEU A 43 -0.69 10.90 -3.57
C LEU A 43 -0.17 10.01 -4.70
N TRP A 44 -0.70 8.81 -4.83
CA TRP A 44 -0.25 7.84 -5.84
C TRP A 44 -0.68 8.20 -7.26
N ALA A 45 -1.88 8.77 -7.43
CA ALA A 45 -2.43 9.09 -8.75
C ALA A 45 -1.88 10.38 -9.35
N GLU A 46 -1.54 11.39 -8.52
CA GLU A 46 -1.22 12.73 -9.02
C GLU A 46 0.21 13.19 -8.69
N PHE A 47 0.84 12.67 -7.67
CA PHE A 47 2.13 13.17 -7.19
C PHE A 47 3.27 12.18 -7.28
N LEU A 48 3.03 10.92 -6.93
CA LEU A 48 4.07 9.90 -6.83
C LEU A 48 4.59 9.51 -8.22
N ARG A 49 5.88 9.71 -8.45
CA ARG A 49 6.56 9.22 -9.65
C ARG A 49 6.99 7.77 -9.43
N HIS A 50 6.26 6.85 -9.99
CA HIS A 50 6.52 5.43 -9.86
C HIS A 50 6.34 4.70 -11.18
N ASN A 51 6.93 3.50 -11.28
CA ASN A 51 6.79 2.64 -12.46
C ASN A 51 6.55 1.19 -12.02
N PRO A 52 5.31 0.69 -12.07
CA PRO A 52 5.00 -0.67 -11.64
C PRO A 52 5.66 -1.74 -12.51
N LYS A 53 6.07 -1.40 -13.76
CA LYS A 53 6.83 -2.30 -14.64
C LYS A 53 8.33 -2.34 -14.32
N ASN A 54 8.82 -1.36 -13.59
CA ASN A 54 10.20 -1.29 -13.11
C ASN A 54 10.23 -0.70 -11.70
N PRO A 55 9.82 -1.48 -10.67
CA PRO A 55 9.72 -0.99 -9.29
C PRO A 55 11.05 -0.54 -8.70
N SER A 56 12.17 -1.01 -9.24
CA SER A 56 13.52 -0.65 -8.81
C SER A 56 14.10 0.57 -9.54
N TRP A 57 13.32 1.25 -10.39
CA TRP A 57 13.78 2.43 -11.12
C TRP A 57 14.45 3.45 -10.19
N PRO A 58 15.72 3.83 -10.42
CA PRO A 58 16.48 4.65 -9.48
C PRO A 58 15.87 6.03 -9.18
N ASN A 59 15.23 6.66 -10.17
CA ASN A 59 14.65 8.00 -10.05
C ASN A 59 13.15 7.97 -9.68
N ARG A 60 12.67 6.90 -9.07
CA ARG A 60 11.31 6.83 -8.53
C ARG A 60 11.20 7.56 -7.20
N ASP A 61 10.01 8.04 -6.88
CA ASP A 61 9.70 8.44 -5.51
C ASP A 61 9.53 7.20 -4.64
N ARG A 62 9.92 7.28 -3.36
CA ARG A 62 9.85 6.18 -2.41
C ARG A 62 8.70 6.39 -1.44
N PHE A 63 7.71 5.52 -1.54
CA PHE A 63 6.58 5.54 -0.63
C PHE A 63 6.83 4.62 0.56
N ILE A 64 6.71 5.15 1.77
CA ILE A 64 6.85 4.37 3.01
C ILE A 64 5.58 4.49 3.83
N LEU A 65 4.92 3.36 4.07
CA LEU A 65 3.78 3.29 4.98
C LEU A 65 4.29 3.18 6.42
N SER A 66 4.48 4.32 7.11
CA SER A 66 4.97 4.36 8.49
C SER A 66 4.00 3.69 9.46
N ALA A 67 2.68 3.83 9.24
CA ALA A 67 1.65 3.10 9.97
C ALA A 67 1.50 1.68 9.41
N GLY A 68 2.52 0.83 9.61
CA GLY A 68 2.63 -0.49 8.99
C GLY A 68 1.45 -1.43 9.27
N HIS A 69 0.72 -1.22 10.36
CA HIS A 69 -0.52 -1.95 10.65
C HIS A 69 -1.62 -1.74 9.59
N GLY A 70 -1.55 -0.65 8.82
CA GLY A 70 -2.43 -0.38 7.69
C GLY A 70 -2.01 -1.06 6.38
N SER A 71 -1.23 -2.13 6.43
CA SER A 71 -0.65 -2.84 5.28
C SER A 71 -1.67 -3.23 4.21
N ALA A 72 -2.91 -3.55 4.59
CA ALA A 72 -3.99 -3.85 3.64
C ALA A 72 -4.24 -2.70 2.63
N LEU A 73 -4.05 -1.44 3.04
CA LEU A 73 -4.11 -0.29 2.13
C LEU A 73 -2.94 -0.29 1.16
N LEU A 74 -1.72 -0.55 1.63
CA LEU A 74 -0.55 -0.60 0.76
C LEU A 74 -0.69 -1.67 -0.32
N TYR A 75 -1.13 -2.87 0.06
CA TYR A 75 -1.33 -3.95 -0.91
C TYR A 75 -2.45 -3.65 -1.90
N ALA A 76 -3.54 -3.03 -1.45
CA ALA A 76 -4.59 -2.55 -2.34
C ALA A 76 -4.09 -1.48 -3.33
N LEU A 77 -3.23 -0.55 -2.90
CA LEU A 77 -2.58 0.43 -3.77
C LEU A 77 -1.67 -0.24 -4.79
N LEU A 78 -0.79 -1.13 -4.36
CA LEU A 78 0.12 -1.85 -5.26
C LEU A 78 -0.66 -2.61 -6.34
N HIS A 79 -1.72 -3.31 -5.94
CA HIS A 79 -2.61 -4.01 -6.88
C HIS A 79 -3.28 -3.06 -7.87
N LEU A 80 -3.93 -2.00 -7.36
CA LEU A 80 -4.70 -1.06 -8.18
C LEU A 80 -3.82 -0.29 -9.17
N PHE A 81 -2.59 0.04 -8.78
CA PHE A 81 -1.62 0.76 -9.62
C PHE A 81 -0.77 -0.14 -10.51
N GLY A 82 -1.06 -1.46 -10.55
CA GLY A 82 -0.54 -2.38 -11.56
C GLY A 82 0.85 -2.96 -11.25
N TYR A 83 1.25 -2.99 -9.99
CA TYR A 83 2.41 -3.77 -9.57
C TYR A 83 2.11 -5.28 -9.64
N ASP A 84 3.16 -6.10 -9.60
CA ASP A 84 3.03 -7.57 -9.64
C ASP A 84 2.46 -8.14 -8.34
N LEU A 85 1.28 -7.71 -7.97
CA LEU A 85 0.53 -8.17 -6.80
C LEU A 85 -0.92 -8.47 -7.21
N PRO A 86 -1.20 -9.68 -7.71
CA PRO A 86 -2.53 -10.05 -8.17
C PRO A 86 -3.54 -10.13 -7.01
N ILE A 87 -4.82 -10.13 -7.35
CA ILE A 87 -5.92 -10.17 -6.37
C ILE A 87 -5.82 -11.40 -5.45
N SER A 88 -5.34 -12.52 -5.97
CA SER A 88 -5.13 -13.75 -5.20
C SER A 88 -4.17 -13.58 -4.02
N GLU A 89 -3.19 -12.67 -4.13
CA GLU A 89 -2.30 -12.35 -3.01
C GLU A 89 -3.02 -11.51 -1.93
N LEU A 90 -3.91 -10.60 -2.34
CA LEU A 90 -4.75 -9.86 -1.39
C LEU A 90 -5.70 -10.82 -0.65
N GLU A 91 -6.23 -11.82 -1.33
CA GLU A 91 -7.06 -12.86 -0.74
C GLU A 91 -6.31 -13.72 0.29
N ASN A 92 -4.98 -13.82 0.14
CA ASN A 92 -4.09 -14.52 1.06
C ASN A 92 -3.44 -13.61 2.12
N PHE A 93 -4.03 -12.45 2.38
CA PHE A 93 -3.55 -11.50 3.39
C PHE A 93 -3.32 -12.20 4.75
N ARG A 94 -2.14 -12.00 5.34
CA ARG A 94 -1.71 -12.59 6.61
C ARG A 94 -1.65 -14.13 6.63
N GLN A 95 -1.71 -14.80 5.50
CA GLN A 95 -1.51 -16.24 5.46
C GLN A 95 -0.03 -16.58 5.37
N TRP A 96 0.34 -17.72 5.92
CA TRP A 96 1.72 -18.20 5.88
C TRP A 96 2.20 -18.35 4.42
N GLY A 97 3.36 -17.80 4.12
CA GLY A 97 3.95 -17.85 2.78
C GLY A 97 3.35 -16.90 1.77
N SER A 98 2.35 -16.07 2.14
CA SER A 98 1.81 -15.05 1.23
C SER A 98 2.77 -13.87 1.07
N ARG A 99 2.60 -13.14 -0.05
CA ARG A 99 3.34 -11.91 -0.33
C ARG A 99 2.73 -10.66 0.34
N THR A 100 1.69 -10.87 1.17
CA THR A 100 0.91 -9.83 1.86
C THR A 100 0.89 -10.06 3.38
N PRO A 101 2.06 -10.02 4.04
CA PRO A 101 2.14 -10.18 5.49
C PRO A 101 1.39 -9.07 6.24
N GLY A 102 1.14 -9.29 7.54
CA GLY A 102 0.37 -8.36 8.37
C GLY A 102 0.95 -6.95 8.51
N HIS A 103 2.24 -6.81 8.32
CA HIS A 103 2.97 -5.55 8.23
C HIS A 103 3.86 -5.59 7.00
N PRO A 104 4.12 -4.46 6.32
CA PRO A 104 4.95 -4.46 5.11
C PRO A 104 6.36 -4.96 5.41
N GLU A 105 6.84 -5.85 4.57
CA GLU A 105 8.24 -6.29 4.55
C GLU A 105 8.92 -5.76 3.28
N TYR A 106 10.16 -5.28 3.41
CA TYR A 106 10.92 -4.74 2.28
C TYR A 106 10.94 -5.73 1.12
N ASN A 107 10.45 -5.30 -0.02
CA ASN A 107 10.49 -6.06 -1.26
C ASN A 107 10.47 -5.10 -2.45
N ILE A 108 11.65 -4.77 -2.95
CA ILE A 108 11.78 -3.80 -4.05
C ILE A 108 11.06 -4.26 -5.32
N ASN A 109 11.00 -5.57 -5.58
CA ASN A 109 10.33 -6.10 -6.76
C ASN A 109 8.81 -5.91 -6.72
N LEU A 110 8.25 -5.70 -5.53
CA LEU A 110 6.85 -5.33 -5.31
C LEU A 110 6.65 -3.81 -5.12
N GLY A 111 7.72 -3.02 -5.08
CA GLY A 111 7.64 -1.61 -4.76
C GLY A 111 7.44 -1.30 -3.26
N ILE A 112 7.76 -2.24 -2.38
CA ILE A 112 7.72 -2.05 -0.92
C ILE A 112 9.10 -1.60 -0.45
N GLU A 113 9.22 -0.33 -0.09
CA GLU A 113 10.49 0.35 0.15
C GLU A 113 11.08 0.12 1.55
N ALA A 114 10.27 -0.28 2.53
CA ALA A 114 10.73 -0.48 3.90
C ALA A 114 9.87 -1.50 4.65
N THR A 115 10.52 -2.25 5.55
CA THR A 115 9.82 -3.03 6.57
C THR A 115 9.35 -2.10 7.67
N THR A 116 8.04 -2.07 7.93
CA THR A 116 7.44 -1.23 8.97
C THR A 116 6.51 -2.07 9.85
N GLY A 117 6.15 -1.51 11.00
CA GLY A 117 5.34 -2.19 12.02
C GLY A 117 5.46 -1.44 13.34
N PRO A 118 6.69 -1.31 13.90
CA PRO A 118 6.90 -0.44 15.05
C PRO A 118 6.58 1.01 14.67
N LEU A 119 5.64 1.63 15.38
CA LEU A 119 5.14 2.96 15.04
C LEU A 119 6.25 4.03 15.15
N GLY A 120 6.31 4.91 14.16
CA GLY A 120 7.31 5.98 14.07
C GLY A 120 8.61 5.60 13.34
N GLN A 121 8.93 4.32 13.16
CA GLN A 121 10.16 3.93 12.45
C GLN A 121 10.11 4.26 10.97
N GLY A 122 8.97 4.10 10.32
CA GLY A 122 8.85 4.36 8.88
C GLY A 122 9.15 5.82 8.52
N ILE A 123 8.69 6.79 9.31
CA ILE A 123 9.01 8.20 9.06
C ILE A 123 10.51 8.48 9.25
N ALA A 124 11.16 7.85 10.22
CA ALA A 124 12.60 7.98 10.42
C ALA A 124 13.40 7.37 9.24
N MET A 125 12.95 6.21 8.72
CA MET A 125 13.53 5.60 7.51
C MET A 125 13.35 6.52 6.29
N ALA A 126 12.16 7.13 6.12
CA ALA A 126 11.90 8.06 5.03
C ALA A 126 12.84 9.27 5.07
N VAL A 127 13.07 9.83 6.26
CA VAL A 127 14.03 10.93 6.45
C VAL A 127 15.45 10.48 6.06
N GLY A 128 15.89 9.30 6.52
CA GLY A 128 17.20 8.76 6.15
C GLY A 128 17.38 8.46 4.66
N MET A 129 16.29 8.16 3.94
CA MET A 129 16.34 7.95 2.49
C MET A 129 16.35 9.28 1.70
N ALA A 130 15.91 10.37 2.32
CA ALA A 130 15.82 11.68 1.68
C ALA A 130 17.13 12.49 1.79
N VAL A 131 18.07 12.08 2.63
CA VAL A 131 19.39 12.71 2.83
C VAL A 131 20.42 12.08 1.89
#